data_0b0d1d87e64b9937d3aabcad20a248ec
#
_entry.id   0b0d1d87e64b9937d3aabcad20a248ec
#
_cell.length_a   1.000
_cell.length_b   1.000
_cell.length_c   1.000
_cell.angle_alpha   90.00
_cell.angle_beta   90.00
_cell.angle_gamma   90.00
#
_symmetry.space_group_name_H-M   'P 1'
#
loop_
_entity.id
_entity.type
_entity.pdbx_description
1 polymer ?
#
loop_
_entity_poly.entity_id
_entity_poly.type
_entity_poly.pdbx_seq_one_letter_code
_entity_poly.pdbx_strand_id
1 'polypeptide(L)'
;MLMENNPEHVQTVQTPSVDEELLTLRVATPRDAAALLAIYAPYVRETAVTFEREVPSLEEFERRIATTLEKYPYIVAEQAGKICAYAYAGPFKTRAAYEHSIETSIYVNRSVRQIGIGSLLYMALENVLFVQNI
;
A
#
# COMPACT_ATOMS: atom_id res chain seq x y z
N MET A 1 16.20 11.96 -11.46
CA MET A 1 14.98 11.96 -10.67
C MET A 1 15.24 12.59 -9.32
N LEU A 2 14.35 13.45 -8.94
CA LEU A 2 14.46 14.12 -7.67
C LEU A 2 13.45 13.55 -6.70
N MET A 3 13.91 13.16 -5.54
CA MET A 3 13.05 12.63 -4.53
C MET A 3 13.23 13.41 -3.25
N GLU A 4 12.15 13.93 -2.74
CA GLU A 4 12.18 14.71 -1.53
C GLU A 4 11.53 13.94 -0.40
N ASN A 5 12.23 13.87 0.71
CA ASN A 5 11.68 13.28 1.93
C ASN A 5 11.40 14.38 2.91
N ASN A 6 10.22 14.37 3.47
CA ASN A 6 9.95 15.31 4.54
C ASN A 6 9.78 14.54 5.85
N PRO A 7 9.78 15.25 6.98
CA PRO A 7 9.74 14.60 8.29
C PRO A 7 8.45 13.81 8.55
N GLU A 8 7.46 13.98 7.71
CA GLU A 8 6.18 13.32 7.89
C GLU A 8 6.06 12.06 7.06
N HIS A 9 7.18 11.58 6.52
CA HIS A 9 7.21 10.36 5.75
C HIS A 9 6.44 10.44 4.44
N VAL A 10 6.37 11.63 3.88
CA VAL A 10 5.78 11.84 2.57
C VAL A 10 6.89 11.93 1.54
N GLN A 11 6.76 11.17 0.48
CA GLN A 11 7.69 11.22 -0.63
C GLN A 11 6.93 11.62 -1.88
N THR A 12 7.48 12.57 -2.60
CA THR A 12 6.88 13.02 -3.85
C THR A 12 7.81 12.63 -4.98
N VAL A 13 7.26 11.91 -5.94
CA VAL A 13 8.03 11.44 -7.10
C VAL A 13 7.33 11.92 -8.34
N GLN A 14 8.07 12.60 -9.19
CA GLN A 14 7.53 13.02 -10.48
C GLN A 14 7.68 11.89 -11.46
N THR A 15 6.57 11.50 -12.08
CA THR A 15 6.59 10.43 -13.05
C THR A 15 6.91 10.96 -14.42
N PRO A 16 7.41 10.12 -15.34
CA PRO A 16 7.68 10.55 -16.71
C PRO A 16 6.44 10.64 -17.57
N SER A 17 5.28 10.54 -16.98
CA SER A 17 4.03 10.60 -17.73
C SER A 17 3.82 11.94 -18.40
N VAL A 18 3.10 11.93 -19.52
CA VAL A 18 2.77 13.15 -20.22
C VAL A 18 1.96 14.09 -19.33
N ASP A 19 1.15 13.55 -18.48
CA ASP A 19 0.31 14.35 -17.59
C ASP A 19 1.12 15.03 -16.49
N GLU A 20 2.32 14.53 -16.23
CA GLU A 20 3.23 15.11 -15.26
C GLU A 20 2.62 15.26 -13.88
N GLU A 21 1.68 14.41 -13.54
CA GLU A 21 1.10 14.43 -12.21
C GLU A 21 2.07 13.85 -11.21
N LEU A 22 2.17 14.51 -10.07
CA LEU A 22 3.04 14.01 -9.02
C LEU A 22 2.38 12.86 -8.30
N LEU A 23 3.17 11.83 -8.06
CA LEU A 23 2.75 10.71 -7.24
C LEU A 23 3.31 10.91 -5.85
N THR A 24 2.44 10.98 -4.87
CA THR A 24 2.82 11.20 -3.49
C THR A 24 2.66 9.92 -2.71
N LEU A 25 3.70 9.52 -2.01
CA LEU A 25 3.66 8.34 -1.16
C LEU A 25 3.67 8.80 0.30
N ARG A 26 2.78 8.23 1.10
CA ARG A 26 2.72 8.56 2.52
C ARG A 26 2.25 7.36 3.32
N VAL A 27 2.43 7.45 4.62
CA VAL A 27 1.95 6.40 5.51
C VAL A 27 0.43 6.44 5.57
N ALA A 28 -0.17 5.26 5.52
CA ALA A 28 -1.62 5.14 5.62
C ALA A 28 -2.09 5.43 7.05
N THR A 29 -3.36 5.78 7.16
CA THR A 29 -4.02 5.90 8.46
C THR A 29 -5.34 5.16 8.37
N PRO A 30 -5.95 4.82 9.51
CA PRO A 30 -7.27 4.18 9.46
C PRO A 30 -8.33 5.02 8.74
N ARG A 31 -8.13 6.33 8.66
CA ARG A 31 -9.05 7.20 7.94
C ARG A 31 -9.06 6.94 6.44
N ASP A 32 -8.02 6.29 5.94
CA ASP A 32 -7.93 5.95 4.53
C ASP A 32 -8.74 4.70 4.18
N ALA A 33 -9.32 4.04 5.16
CA ALA A 33 -9.93 2.74 4.96
C ALA A 33 -10.98 2.71 3.86
N ALA A 34 -11.81 3.74 3.76
CA ALA A 34 -12.85 3.75 2.73
C ALA A 34 -12.24 3.74 1.33
N ALA A 35 -11.21 4.55 1.12
CA ALA A 35 -10.54 4.60 -0.19
C ALA A 35 -9.82 3.30 -0.50
N LEU A 36 -9.15 2.73 0.50
CA LEU A 36 -8.40 1.49 0.31
C LEU A 36 -9.35 0.32 0.09
N LEU A 37 -10.47 0.31 0.80
CA LEU A 37 -11.45 -0.74 0.61
C LEU A 37 -12.05 -0.69 -0.79
N ALA A 38 -12.25 0.51 -1.33
CA ALA A 38 -12.74 0.66 -2.68
C ALA A 38 -11.77 0.08 -3.71
N ILE A 39 -10.47 0.15 -3.42
CA ILE A 39 -9.46 -0.47 -4.29
C ILE A 39 -9.45 -1.98 -4.13
N TYR A 40 -9.60 -2.44 -2.89
CA TYR A 40 -9.49 -3.86 -2.56
C TYR A 40 -10.71 -4.68 -2.99
N ALA A 41 -11.90 -4.11 -2.89
CA ALA A 41 -13.14 -4.85 -3.12
C ALA A 41 -13.19 -5.55 -4.49
N PRO A 42 -12.77 -4.92 -5.59
CA PRO A 42 -12.80 -5.62 -6.88
C PRO A 42 -11.92 -6.87 -6.91
N TYR A 43 -10.82 -6.86 -6.15
CA TYR A 43 -9.96 -8.04 -6.11
C TYR A 43 -10.66 -9.20 -5.41
N VAL A 44 -11.44 -8.91 -4.38
CA VAL A 44 -12.20 -9.93 -3.69
C VAL A 44 -13.31 -10.49 -4.60
N ARG A 45 -14.02 -9.60 -5.29
CA ARG A 45 -15.18 -9.99 -6.08
C ARG A 45 -14.82 -10.65 -7.40
N GLU A 46 -13.73 -10.25 -8.01
CA GLU A 46 -13.49 -10.59 -9.42
C GLU A 46 -12.21 -11.38 -9.66
N THR A 47 -11.42 -11.63 -8.64
CA THR A 47 -10.17 -12.35 -8.85
C THR A 47 -9.96 -13.39 -7.78
N ALA A 48 -8.94 -14.22 -7.96
CA ALA A 48 -8.54 -15.21 -6.96
C ALA A 48 -7.28 -14.77 -6.23
N VAL A 49 -6.93 -13.49 -6.31
CA VAL A 49 -5.72 -12.98 -5.68
C VAL A 49 -5.82 -13.00 -4.16
N THR A 50 -7.02 -12.82 -3.62
CA THR A 50 -7.22 -12.85 -2.19
C THR A 50 -7.88 -14.15 -1.78
N PHE A 51 -7.76 -14.49 -0.49
CA PHE A 51 -8.42 -15.68 0.05
C PHE A 51 -9.79 -15.36 0.64
N GLU A 52 -10.19 -14.11 0.61
CA GLU A 52 -11.47 -13.72 1.18
C GLU A 52 -12.59 -13.98 0.19
N ARG A 53 -13.71 -14.43 0.73
CA ARG A 53 -14.90 -14.68 -0.08
C ARG A 53 -15.84 -13.50 -0.11
N GLU A 54 -15.77 -12.64 0.91
CA GLU A 54 -16.63 -11.48 1.02
C GLU A 54 -15.80 -10.27 1.29
N VAL A 55 -16.26 -9.13 0.77
CA VAL A 55 -15.59 -7.86 1.01
C VAL A 55 -15.72 -7.53 2.51
N PRO A 56 -14.61 -7.24 3.20
CA PRO A 56 -14.68 -6.89 4.61
C PRO A 56 -15.44 -5.58 4.81
N SER A 57 -15.98 -5.39 6.01
CA SER A 57 -16.66 -4.15 6.34
C SER A 57 -15.65 -3.02 6.48
N LEU A 58 -16.15 -1.79 6.44
CA LEU A 58 -15.30 -0.63 6.64
C LEU A 58 -14.61 -0.68 8.00
N GLU A 59 -15.37 -1.04 9.04
CA GLU A 59 -14.83 -1.12 10.40
C GLU A 59 -13.72 -2.17 10.48
N GLU A 60 -13.93 -3.29 9.85
CA GLU A 60 -12.92 -4.33 9.83
C GLU A 60 -11.66 -3.87 9.10
N PHE A 61 -11.84 -3.14 8.00
CA PHE A 61 -10.69 -2.66 7.24
C PHE A 61 -9.91 -1.61 8.01
N GLU A 62 -10.63 -0.73 8.72
CA GLU A 62 -9.97 0.24 9.59
C GLU A 62 -9.12 -0.46 10.65
N ARG A 63 -9.65 -1.51 11.23
CA ARG A 63 -8.93 -2.27 12.25
C ARG A 63 -7.69 -2.92 11.66
N ARG A 64 -7.79 -3.45 10.44
CA ARG A 64 -6.65 -4.08 9.79
C ARG A 64 -5.50 -3.09 9.56
N ILE A 65 -5.84 -1.88 9.14
CA ILE A 65 -4.82 -0.85 8.93
C ILE A 65 -4.15 -0.51 10.25
N ALA A 66 -4.94 -0.28 11.29
CA ALA A 66 -4.40 0.08 12.59
C ALA A 66 -3.50 -1.02 13.15
N THR A 67 -3.95 -2.26 13.03
CA THR A 67 -3.19 -3.38 13.55
C THR A 67 -1.86 -3.55 12.81
N THR A 68 -1.91 -3.42 11.48
CA THR A 68 -0.69 -3.56 10.70
C THR A 68 0.32 -2.48 11.05
N LEU A 69 -0.16 -1.24 11.23
CA LEU A 69 0.72 -0.13 11.53
C LEU A 69 1.45 -0.25 12.86
N GLU A 70 0.98 -1.12 13.74
CA GLU A 70 1.67 -1.32 15.01
C GLU A 70 3.08 -1.88 14.83
N LYS A 71 3.30 -2.66 13.79
CA LYS A 71 4.60 -3.30 13.59
C LYS A 71 5.14 -3.20 12.18
N TYR A 72 4.30 -2.92 11.22
CA TYR A 72 4.69 -3.01 9.81
C TYR A 72 4.33 -1.75 9.06
N PRO A 73 5.06 -1.45 7.99
CA PRO A 73 4.74 -0.29 7.16
C PRO A 73 3.45 -0.50 6.37
N TYR A 74 2.75 0.59 6.14
CA TYR A 74 1.53 0.60 5.35
C TYR A 74 1.55 1.93 4.61
N ILE A 75 1.66 1.89 3.29
CA ILE A 75 1.91 3.08 2.48
C ILE A 75 0.82 3.23 1.43
N VAL A 76 0.38 4.47 1.22
CA VAL A 76 -0.56 4.75 0.14
C VAL A 76 0.11 5.66 -0.88
N ALA A 77 -0.34 5.53 -2.12
CA ALA A 77 0.09 6.38 -3.22
C ALA A 77 -1.09 7.24 -3.63
N GLU A 78 -0.84 8.55 -3.70
CA GLU A 78 -1.85 9.51 -4.12
C GLU A 78 -1.44 10.17 -5.41
N GLN A 79 -2.40 10.40 -6.27
CA GLN A 79 -2.19 11.12 -7.52
C GLN A 79 -3.37 12.07 -7.69
N ALA A 80 -3.06 13.34 -7.88
CA ALA A 80 -4.08 14.37 -8.01
C ALA A 80 -5.04 14.38 -6.81
N GLY A 81 -4.48 14.14 -5.62
CA GLY A 81 -5.26 14.18 -4.39
C GLY A 81 -6.10 12.95 -4.12
N LYS A 82 -5.98 11.93 -4.95
CA LYS A 82 -6.76 10.70 -4.78
C LYS A 82 -5.83 9.51 -4.57
N ILE A 83 -6.20 8.64 -3.67
CA ILE A 83 -5.44 7.42 -3.45
C ILE A 83 -5.66 6.49 -4.63
N CYS A 84 -4.57 6.08 -5.27
CA CYS A 84 -4.65 5.21 -6.43
C CYS A 84 -4.05 3.83 -6.19
N ALA A 85 -3.34 3.64 -5.09
CA ALA A 85 -2.72 2.35 -4.80
C ALA A 85 -2.27 2.32 -3.36
N TYR A 86 -2.00 1.13 -2.84
CA TYR A 86 -1.45 1.01 -1.50
C TYR A 86 -0.66 -0.29 -1.39
N ALA A 87 0.20 -0.33 -0.37
CA ALA A 87 1.02 -1.50 -0.11
C ALA A 87 1.27 -1.60 1.38
N TYR A 88 1.39 -2.81 1.87
CA TYR A 88 1.71 -3.02 3.26
C TYR A 88 2.51 -4.31 3.42
N ALA A 89 3.17 -4.43 4.57
CA ALA A 89 3.88 -5.64 4.93
C ALA A 89 3.19 -6.30 6.12
N GLY A 90 3.46 -7.57 6.30
CA GLY A 90 2.93 -8.32 7.42
C GLY A 90 3.69 -9.61 7.57
N PRO A 91 3.39 -10.37 8.61
CA PRO A 91 4.06 -11.65 8.80
C PRO A 91 3.64 -12.65 7.72
N PHE A 92 4.57 -13.44 7.27
CA PHE A 92 4.28 -14.49 6.32
C PHE A 92 3.47 -15.56 7.04
N LYS A 93 2.27 -15.82 6.57
CA LYS A 93 1.31 -16.65 7.28
C LYS A 93 1.47 -18.14 6.94
N THR A 94 2.65 -18.68 7.18
CA THR A 94 2.85 -20.10 7.01
C THR A 94 3.29 -20.70 8.33
N ARG A 95 4.06 -21.74 8.27
CA ARG A 95 4.43 -22.47 9.48
C ARG A 95 5.43 -21.70 10.33
N ALA A 96 5.53 -22.12 11.57
CA ALA A 96 6.41 -21.49 12.53
C ALA A 96 7.85 -21.37 12.05
N ALA A 97 8.27 -22.24 11.15
CA ALA A 97 9.63 -22.20 10.64
C ALA A 97 9.95 -20.89 9.92
N TYR A 98 8.92 -20.16 9.52
CA TYR A 98 9.09 -18.91 8.76
C TYR A 98 8.66 -17.70 9.56
N GLU A 99 8.76 -17.78 10.88
CA GLU A 99 8.26 -16.70 11.73
C GLU A 99 8.92 -15.35 11.49
N HIS A 100 10.10 -15.35 10.90
CA HIS A 100 10.80 -14.10 10.61
C HIS A 100 10.62 -13.64 9.17
N SER A 101 9.83 -14.35 8.41
CA SER A 101 9.56 -13.98 7.03
C SER A 101 8.49 -12.90 6.97
N ILE A 102 8.60 -12.03 5.97
CA ILE A 102 7.70 -10.92 5.79
C ILE A 102 7.05 -11.02 4.42
N GLU A 103 5.74 -10.83 4.41
CA GLU A 103 4.98 -10.83 3.17
C GLU A 103 4.57 -9.40 2.85
N THR A 104 4.68 -9.03 1.59
CA THR A 104 4.24 -7.72 1.13
C THR A 104 3.03 -7.89 0.22
N SER A 105 2.11 -6.93 0.30
CA SER A 105 0.91 -6.92 -0.52
C SER A 105 0.78 -5.57 -1.18
N ILE A 106 0.46 -5.56 -2.46
CA ILE A 106 0.32 -4.32 -3.23
C ILE A 106 -0.97 -4.40 -4.02
N TYR A 107 -1.79 -3.36 -3.91
CA TYR A 107 -3.04 -3.27 -4.65
C TYR A 107 -3.12 -1.93 -5.36
N VAL A 108 -3.43 -1.97 -6.64
CA VAL A 108 -3.52 -0.78 -7.47
C VAL A 108 -4.95 -0.66 -7.98
N ASN A 109 -5.46 0.57 -7.99
CA ASN A 109 -6.79 0.83 -8.53
C ASN A 109 -6.80 0.39 -9.99
N ARG A 110 -7.76 -0.45 -10.34
CA ARG A 110 -7.79 -1.09 -11.65
C ARG A 110 -8.02 -0.11 -12.79
N SER A 111 -8.54 1.07 -12.48
CA SER A 111 -8.72 2.09 -13.50
C SER A 111 -7.49 2.96 -13.72
N VAL A 112 -6.47 2.79 -12.88
CA VAL A 112 -5.23 3.56 -13.01
C VAL A 112 -4.31 2.82 -13.96
N ARG A 113 -3.77 3.54 -14.93
CA ARG A 113 -2.95 2.93 -15.97
C ARG A 113 -1.49 3.35 -15.94
N GLN A 114 -1.10 4.03 -14.91
CA GLN A 114 0.29 4.48 -14.83
C GLN A 114 1.20 3.30 -14.55
N ILE A 115 2.18 3.13 -15.42
CA ILE A 115 3.14 2.05 -15.29
C ILE A 115 4.11 2.37 -14.17
N GLY A 116 4.41 1.37 -13.36
CA GLY A 116 5.45 1.53 -12.34
C GLY A 116 4.97 1.90 -10.96
N ILE A 117 3.68 2.16 -10.77
CA ILE A 117 3.18 2.50 -9.43
C ILE A 117 3.45 1.38 -8.45
N GLY A 118 3.20 0.14 -8.86
CA GLY A 118 3.44 -1.00 -7.98
C GLY A 118 4.91 -1.11 -7.61
N SER A 119 5.79 -0.90 -8.57
CA SER A 119 7.23 -0.97 -8.31
C SER A 119 7.68 0.13 -7.36
N LEU A 120 7.15 1.33 -7.51
CA LEU A 120 7.49 2.43 -6.62
C LEU A 120 7.05 2.12 -5.19
N LEU A 121 5.85 1.58 -5.04
CA LEU A 121 5.36 1.21 -3.73
C LEU A 121 6.20 0.11 -3.10
N TYR A 122 6.58 -0.86 -3.90
CA TYR A 122 7.41 -1.96 -3.40
C TYR A 122 8.76 -1.45 -2.93
N MET A 123 9.38 -0.56 -3.71
CA MET A 123 10.67 0.01 -3.34
C MET A 123 10.56 0.83 -2.07
N ALA A 124 9.50 1.63 -1.95
CA ALA A 124 9.31 2.43 -0.75
C ALA A 124 9.11 1.54 0.48
N LEU A 125 8.35 0.46 0.31
CA LEU A 125 8.09 -0.46 1.38
C LEU A 125 9.39 -1.14 1.83
N GLU A 126 10.21 -1.56 0.88
CA GLU A 126 11.49 -2.18 1.19
C GLU A 126 12.41 -1.23 1.95
N ASN A 127 12.41 0.03 1.54
CA ASN A 127 13.23 1.02 2.23
C ASN A 127 12.82 1.18 3.68
N VAL A 128 11.52 1.24 3.94
CA VAL A 128 11.04 1.36 5.31
C VAL A 128 11.39 0.12 6.12
N LEU A 129 11.21 -1.05 5.53
CA LEU A 129 11.55 -2.30 6.21
C LEU A 129 13.04 -2.35 6.54
N PHE A 130 13.87 -1.91 5.62
CA PHE A 130 15.31 -1.89 5.85
C PHE A 130 15.65 -0.97 7.02
N VAL A 131 15.07 0.23 7.03
CA VAL A 131 15.32 1.19 8.11
C VAL A 131 14.84 0.66 9.45
N GLN A 132 13.73 -0.05 9.45
CA GLN A 132 13.19 -0.64 10.68
C GLN A 132 13.93 -1.89 11.11
N ASN A 133 14.82 -2.37 10.27
CA ASN A 133 15.60 -3.55 10.58
C ASN A 133 14.73 -4.79 10.78
N ILE A 134 13.74 -4.92 9.94
CA ILE A 134 12.83 -6.06 9.97
C ILE A 134 13.28 -7.14 8.99
#